data_b16e6ecddb1fcc0ac8b28f6c33cee921
#
_entry.id   b16e6ecddb1fcc0ac8b28f6c33cee921
#
_cell.length_a   1.000
_cell.length_b   1.000
_cell.length_c   1.000
_cell.angle_alpha   90.00
_cell.angle_beta   90.00
_cell.angle_gamma   90.00
#
_symmetry.space_group_name_H-M   'P 1'
#
loop_
_entity.id
_entity.type
_entity.pdbx_description
1 polymer ?
#
loop_
_entity_poly.entity_id
_entity_poly.type
_entity_poly.pdbx_seq_one_letter_code
_entity_poly.pdbx_strand_id
1 'polypeptide(L)'
;MTQPEIKTLQAIVERNQVWPVMAAKYGVTNPLPPWKTSLDGMCDALDKSVCEADVPSFKERRDEEDELSATRYSNLPYPENQLVALAHSLVARGIIDEEELQARLAAIRARLEA
;
A
#
# COMPACT_ATOMS: atom_id res chain seq x y z
N MET A 1 -20.09 1.56 -2.43
CA MET A 1 -19.76 0.39 -3.27
C MET A 1 -18.60 -0.36 -2.66
N THR A 2 -18.73 -1.65 -2.50
CA THR A 2 -17.68 -2.47 -1.88
C THR A 2 -16.55 -2.71 -2.88
N GLN A 3 -15.33 -2.42 -2.49
CA GLN A 3 -14.15 -2.71 -3.31
C GLN A 3 -13.94 -4.22 -3.38
N PRO A 4 -13.52 -4.75 -4.54
CA PRO A 4 -13.23 -6.18 -4.65
C PRO A 4 -12.01 -6.56 -3.83
N GLU A 5 -11.95 -7.83 -3.42
CA GLU A 5 -10.78 -8.35 -2.74
C GLU A 5 -9.62 -8.47 -3.73
N ILE A 6 -8.43 -8.09 -3.29
CA ILE A 6 -7.18 -8.29 -4.03
C ILE A 6 -6.33 -9.26 -3.21
N LYS A 7 -6.23 -10.50 -3.68
CA LYS A 7 -5.62 -11.59 -2.93
C LYS A 7 -4.17 -11.33 -2.56
N THR A 8 -3.41 -10.72 -3.46
CA THR A 8 -2.00 -10.38 -3.20
C THR A 8 -1.87 -9.46 -2.00
N LEU A 9 -2.74 -8.43 -1.92
CA LEU A 9 -2.73 -7.50 -0.80
C LEU A 9 -3.27 -8.13 0.47
N GLN A 10 -4.29 -8.97 0.36
CA GLN A 10 -4.83 -9.68 1.51
C GLN A 10 -3.79 -10.58 2.16
N ALA A 11 -2.98 -11.27 1.35
CA ALA A 11 -1.89 -12.10 1.86
C ALA A 11 -0.86 -11.27 2.64
N ILE A 12 -0.55 -10.06 2.18
CA ILE A 12 0.35 -9.14 2.88
C ILE A 12 -0.23 -8.73 4.23
N VAL A 13 -1.51 -8.36 4.24
CA VAL A 13 -2.20 -7.95 5.47
C VAL A 13 -2.18 -9.07 6.52
N GLU A 14 -2.40 -10.30 6.09
CA GLU A 14 -2.45 -11.46 6.99
C GLU A 14 -1.10 -11.78 7.64
N ARG A 15 0.00 -11.33 7.07
CA ARG A 15 1.33 -11.53 7.66
C ARG A 15 1.55 -10.67 8.90
N ASN A 16 0.79 -9.62 9.07
CA ASN A 16 0.86 -8.72 10.23
C ASN A 16 2.28 -8.16 10.49
N GLN A 17 2.99 -7.85 9.43
CA GLN A 17 4.34 -7.27 9.52
C GLN A 17 4.28 -5.74 9.50
N VAL A 18 3.42 -5.19 10.35
CA VAL A 18 3.25 -3.75 10.47
C VAL A 18 4.41 -3.15 11.28
N TRP A 19 4.68 -1.85 11.06
CA TRP A 19 5.85 -1.21 11.66
C TRP A 19 5.88 -1.29 13.19
N PRO A 20 4.79 -1.06 13.94
CA PRO A 20 4.87 -1.19 15.40
C PRO A 20 5.36 -2.55 15.86
N VAL A 21 4.93 -3.63 15.19
CA VAL A 21 5.36 -5.00 15.50
C VAL A 21 6.84 -5.19 15.15
N MET A 22 7.23 -4.76 13.95
CA MET A 22 8.61 -4.95 13.48
C MET A 22 9.60 -4.08 14.24
N ALA A 23 9.23 -2.84 14.53
CA ALA A 23 10.08 -1.94 15.30
C ALA A 23 10.34 -2.49 16.70
N ALA A 24 9.30 -2.98 17.36
CA ALA A 24 9.44 -3.59 18.69
C ALA A 24 10.35 -4.82 18.64
N LYS A 25 10.20 -5.66 17.61
CA LYS A 25 11.00 -6.88 17.44
C LYS A 25 12.48 -6.58 17.31
N TYR A 26 12.84 -5.50 16.63
CA TYR A 26 14.25 -5.15 16.37
C TYR A 26 14.77 -4.01 17.24
N GLY A 27 13.99 -3.56 18.22
CA GLY A 27 14.42 -2.52 19.15
C GLY A 27 14.57 -1.14 18.53
N VAL A 28 13.79 -0.84 17.48
CA VAL A 28 13.81 0.46 16.80
C VAL A 28 12.76 1.36 17.41
N THR A 29 13.13 2.61 17.71
CA THR A 29 12.24 3.56 18.38
C THR A 29 11.60 4.57 17.43
N ASN A 30 12.00 4.59 16.14
CA ASN A 30 11.42 5.49 15.16
C ASN A 30 9.90 5.24 15.01
N PRO A 31 9.04 6.27 15.17
CA PRO A 31 7.59 6.08 15.10
C PRO A 31 7.05 5.76 13.71
N LEU A 32 7.81 6.08 12.65
CA LEU A 32 7.40 5.82 11.28
C LEU A 32 8.35 4.85 10.60
N PRO A 33 7.84 3.97 9.70
CA PRO A 33 8.70 3.06 8.97
C PRO A 33 9.59 3.80 7.95
N PRO A 34 10.76 3.24 7.62
CA PRO A 34 11.69 3.88 6.67
C PRO A 34 11.07 4.10 5.27
N TRP A 35 10.12 3.27 4.88
CA TRP A 35 9.49 3.34 3.55
C TRP A 35 8.43 4.44 3.44
N LYS A 36 8.11 5.16 4.53
CA LYS A 36 7.08 6.21 4.51
C LYS A 36 7.44 7.33 3.54
N THR A 37 8.70 7.70 3.44
CA THR A 37 9.15 8.73 2.49
C THR A 37 8.93 8.30 1.04
N SER A 38 9.13 7.01 0.74
CA SER A 38 8.86 6.48 -0.60
C SER A 38 7.37 6.53 -0.93
N LEU A 39 6.52 6.21 0.03
CA LEU A 39 5.08 6.32 -0.13
C LEU A 39 4.66 7.76 -0.41
N ASP A 40 5.17 8.71 0.36
CA ASP A 40 4.89 10.14 0.16
C ASP A 40 5.34 10.60 -1.22
N GLY A 41 6.51 10.13 -1.69
CA GLY A 41 7.01 10.44 -3.02
C GLY A 41 6.12 9.89 -4.13
N MET A 42 5.57 8.69 -3.96
CA MET A 42 4.64 8.11 -4.92
C MET A 42 3.35 8.93 -5.01
N CYS A 43 2.80 9.36 -3.89
CA CYS A 43 1.60 10.21 -3.86
C CYS A 43 1.85 11.55 -4.55
N ASP A 44 3.00 12.17 -4.29
CA ASP A 44 3.39 13.41 -4.93
C ASP A 44 3.51 13.25 -6.45
N ALA A 45 4.12 12.15 -6.90
CA ALA A 45 4.24 11.85 -8.32
C ALA A 45 2.86 11.69 -8.99
N LEU A 46 1.92 11.02 -8.32
CA LEU A 46 0.56 10.88 -8.82
C LEU A 46 -0.15 12.21 -8.94
N ASP A 47 0.02 13.10 -7.95
CA ASP A 47 -0.58 14.43 -7.98
C ASP A 47 -0.08 15.24 -9.17
N LYS A 48 1.21 15.13 -9.49
CA LYS A 48 1.81 15.84 -10.63
C LYS A 48 1.43 15.24 -11.97
N SER A 49 1.03 13.97 -12.01
CA SER A 49 0.73 13.25 -13.25
C SER A 49 -0.74 13.29 -13.64
N VAL A 50 -1.63 13.77 -12.79
CA VAL A 50 -3.08 13.69 -12.98
C VAL A 50 -3.56 14.35 -14.28
N CYS A 51 -2.88 15.39 -14.76
CA CYS A 51 -3.22 16.07 -15.99
C CYS A 51 -2.62 15.42 -17.24
N GLU A 52 -1.69 14.50 -17.08
CA GLU A 52 -0.93 13.90 -18.19
C GLU A 52 -1.18 12.40 -18.36
N ALA A 53 -1.68 11.75 -17.33
CA ALA A 53 -1.91 10.32 -17.31
C ALA A 53 -3.26 10.00 -16.68
N ASP A 54 -3.82 8.85 -17.03
CA ASP A 54 -5.08 8.38 -16.44
C ASP A 54 -4.83 7.74 -15.07
N VAL A 55 -4.52 8.60 -14.10
CA VAL A 55 -4.28 8.18 -12.72
C VAL A 55 -5.30 8.88 -11.82
N PRO A 56 -5.61 8.30 -10.63
CA PRO A 56 -6.58 8.92 -9.74
C PRO A 56 -6.07 10.26 -9.18
N SER A 57 -6.98 11.23 -9.08
CA SER A 57 -6.69 12.52 -8.47
C SER A 57 -6.49 12.36 -6.95
N PHE A 58 -5.98 13.42 -6.31
CA PHE A 58 -5.85 13.44 -4.85
C PHE A 58 -7.18 13.14 -4.16
N LYS A 59 -8.28 13.76 -4.63
CA LYS A 59 -9.60 13.55 -4.03
C LYS A 59 -10.06 12.11 -4.18
N GLU A 60 -9.89 11.54 -5.37
CA GLU A 60 -10.28 10.14 -5.61
C GLU A 60 -9.48 9.19 -4.72
N ARG A 61 -8.16 9.39 -4.62
CA ARG A 61 -7.32 8.57 -3.77
C ARG A 61 -7.72 8.70 -2.30
N ARG A 62 -8.02 9.92 -1.85
CA ARG A 62 -8.40 10.18 -0.47
C ARG A 62 -9.72 9.50 -0.12
N ASP A 63 -10.70 9.62 -1.01
CA ASP A 63 -12.02 9.01 -0.80
C ASP A 63 -11.90 7.48 -0.74
N GLU A 64 -11.10 6.89 -1.65
CA GLU A 64 -10.88 5.44 -1.68
C GLU A 64 -10.10 4.97 -0.45
N GLU A 65 -9.08 5.72 -0.04
CA GLU A 65 -8.31 5.41 1.16
C GLU A 65 -9.20 5.44 2.40
N ASP A 66 -10.05 6.44 2.54
CA ASP A 66 -10.94 6.56 3.68
C ASP A 66 -11.92 5.37 3.73
N GLU A 67 -12.50 4.98 2.60
CA GLU A 67 -13.39 3.83 2.53
C GLU A 67 -12.67 2.53 2.87
N LEU A 68 -11.51 2.28 2.25
CA LEU A 68 -10.77 1.04 2.45
C LEU A 68 -10.23 0.93 3.88
N SER A 69 -9.79 2.05 4.46
CA SER A 69 -9.29 2.06 5.84
C SER A 69 -10.41 1.87 6.85
N ALA A 70 -11.64 2.23 6.51
CA ALA A 70 -12.79 2.02 7.37
C ALA A 70 -13.39 0.62 7.24
N THR A 71 -13.06 -0.11 6.19
CA THR A 71 -13.67 -1.41 5.88
C THR A 71 -12.62 -2.51 5.75
N ARG A 72 -12.14 -2.78 4.52
CA ARG A 72 -11.28 -3.92 4.22
C ARG A 72 -9.96 -3.90 4.98
N TYR A 73 -9.37 -2.73 5.17
CA TYR A 73 -8.06 -2.59 5.82
C TYR A 73 -8.17 -1.90 7.19
N SER A 74 -9.31 -2.07 7.86
CA SER A 74 -9.59 -1.41 9.15
C SER A 74 -8.66 -1.85 10.28
N ASN A 75 -8.02 -3.01 10.15
CA ASN A 75 -7.13 -3.54 11.17
C ASN A 75 -5.68 -3.09 11.02
N LEU A 76 -5.37 -2.34 9.97
CA LEU A 76 -4.01 -1.86 9.74
C LEU A 76 -3.79 -0.50 10.40
N PRO A 77 -2.63 -0.31 11.07
CA PRO A 77 -2.28 1.01 11.59
C PRO A 77 -1.81 1.94 10.46
N TYR A 78 -1.68 3.23 10.79
CA TYR A 78 -1.04 4.20 9.90
C TYR A 78 0.48 4.02 9.98
N PRO A 79 1.25 4.07 8.89
CA PRO A 79 0.83 4.35 7.52
C PRO A 79 0.59 3.10 6.64
N GLU A 80 0.56 1.90 7.22
CA GLU A 80 0.32 0.68 6.44
C GLU A 80 -1.05 0.71 5.75
N ASN A 81 -2.07 1.25 6.42
CA ASN A 81 -3.38 1.39 5.82
C ASN A 81 -3.34 2.27 4.57
N GLN A 82 -2.55 3.35 4.61
CA GLN A 82 -2.39 4.26 3.48
C GLN A 82 -1.70 3.56 2.31
N LEU A 83 -0.62 2.82 2.59
CA LEU A 83 0.12 2.10 1.56
C LEU A 83 -0.76 1.05 0.87
N VAL A 84 -1.44 0.23 1.66
CA VAL A 84 -2.26 -0.86 1.11
C VAL A 84 -3.47 -0.31 0.37
N ALA A 85 -4.09 0.76 0.87
CA ALA A 85 -5.21 1.40 0.18
C ALA A 85 -4.76 1.98 -1.18
N LEU A 86 -3.60 2.62 -1.23
CA LEU A 86 -3.06 3.12 -2.50
C LEU A 86 -2.81 1.98 -3.48
N ALA A 87 -2.16 0.91 -3.03
CA ALA A 87 -1.90 -0.26 -3.87
C ALA A 87 -3.20 -0.87 -4.37
N HIS A 88 -4.22 -0.97 -3.51
CA HIS A 88 -5.53 -1.48 -3.88
C HIS A 88 -6.16 -0.65 -5.00
N SER A 89 -6.15 0.67 -4.84
CA SER A 89 -6.71 1.58 -5.84
C SER A 89 -6.01 1.45 -7.18
N LEU A 90 -4.68 1.35 -7.18
CA LEU A 90 -3.91 1.24 -8.41
C LEU A 90 -4.12 -0.10 -9.12
N VAL A 91 -4.23 -1.19 -8.36
CA VAL A 91 -4.51 -2.51 -8.91
C VAL A 91 -5.95 -2.59 -9.44
N ALA A 92 -6.91 -2.08 -8.68
CA ALA A 92 -8.33 -2.10 -9.08
C ALA A 92 -8.57 -1.29 -10.36
N ARG A 93 -7.79 -0.25 -10.59
CA ARG A 93 -7.88 0.58 -11.79
C ARG A 93 -7.07 0.04 -12.97
N GLY A 94 -6.33 -1.05 -12.77
CA GLY A 94 -5.48 -1.63 -13.82
C GLY A 94 -4.21 -0.85 -14.09
N ILE A 95 -3.85 0.13 -13.26
CA ILE A 95 -2.59 0.87 -13.39
C ILE A 95 -1.43 -0.03 -13.03
N ILE A 96 -1.62 -0.89 -12.03
CA ILE A 96 -0.67 -1.94 -11.66
C ILE A 96 -1.35 -3.28 -11.92
N ASP A 97 -0.65 -4.19 -12.62
CA ASP A 97 -1.13 -5.55 -12.84
C ASP A 97 -0.87 -6.39 -11.59
N GLU A 98 -1.89 -7.10 -11.11
CA GLU A 98 -1.78 -7.89 -9.89
C GLU A 98 -0.75 -9.01 -10.01
N GLU A 99 -0.72 -9.70 -11.15
CA GLU A 99 0.23 -10.80 -11.35
C GLU A 99 1.67 -10.30 -11.37
N GLU A 100 1.90 -9.16 -11.99
CA GLU A 100 3.22 -8.55 -12.00
C GLU A 100 3.63 -8.09 -10.61
N LEU A 101 2.71 -7.50 -9.85
CA LEU A 101 2.96 -7.10 -8.46
C LEU A 101 3.36 -8.32 -7.63
N GLN A 102 2.60 -9.41 -7.74
CA GLN A 102 2.88 -10.64 -7.02
C GLN A 102 4.26 -11.20 -7.37
N ALA A 103 4.60 -11.22 -8.67
CA ALA A 103 5.90 -11.72 -9.12
C ALA A 103 7.06 -10.87 -8.61
N ARG A 104 6.92 -9.55 -8.63
CA ARG A 104 7.95 -8.65 -8.12
C ARG A 104 8.14 -8.76 -6.61
N LEU A 105 7.03 -8.88 -5.87
CA LEU A 105 7.09 -9.09 -4.42
C LEU A 105 7.79 -10.39 -4.08
N ALA A 106 7.49 -11.47 -4.80
CA ALA A 106 8.14 -12.77 -4.61
C ALA A 106 9.64 -12.69 -4.91
N ALA A 107 10.03 -12.00 -5.96
CA ALA A 107 11.44 -11.84 -6.34
C ALA A 107 12.21 -11.04 -5.29
N ILE A 108 11.64 -9.95 -4.80
CA ILE A 108 12.27 -9.12 -3.76
C ILE A 108 12.42 -9.93 -2.47
N ARG A 109 11.37 -10.65 -2.10
CA ARG A 109 11.38 -11.48 -0.90
C ARG A 109 12.46 -12.56 -0.97
N ALA A 110 12.55 -13.26 -2.10
CA ALA A 110 13.57 -14.28 -2.30
C ALA A 110 14.98 -13.70 -2.16
N ARG A 111 15.20 -12.49 -2.69
CA ARG A 111 16.49 -11.82 -2.59
C ARG A 111 16.82 -11.44 -1.15
N LEU A 112 15.83 -10.97 -0.38
CA LEU A 112 16.03 -10.54 1.00
C LEU A 112 16.18 -11.72 1.97
N GLU A 113 15.60 -12.87 1.62
CA GLU A 113 15.64 -14.07 2.46
C GLU A 113 16.78 -15.04 2.06
N ALA A 114 17.53 -14.68 1.04
CA ALA A 114 18.63 -15.52 0.54
C ALA A 114 19.79 -15.62 1.54
#